data_79c62289415fe2d1af68e422d596fdf8
#
_entry.id   79c62289415fe2d1af68e422d596fdf8
#
_cell.length_a   1.000
_cell.length_b   1.000
_cell.length_c   1.000
_cell.angle_alpha   90.00
_cell.angle_beta   90.00
_cell.angle_gamma   90.00
#
_symmetry.space_group_name_H-M   'P 1'
#
loop_
_entity.id
_entity.type
_entity.pdbx_description
1 polymer ?
#
loop_
_entity_poly.entity_id
_entity_poly.type
_entity_poly.pdbx_seq_one_letter_code
_entity_poly.pdbx_strand_id
1 'polypeptide(L)'
;MSKFRDPLHVKVLDDGKHYEVLQTFTYYLYSNKEALLKVEQGFITDFASVPRVFWSIYPPFGRYTKCAVLHDRLCVAFLNKELWNDVAVDKDKLPVVLQNRFIRRYEADQLFLESMKAIKVNAFTRCVLYACVRVYAIFKYGFKA
;
A
#
# COMPACT_ATOMS: atom_id res chain seq x y z
N MET A 1 -8.06 15.68 6.32
CA MET A 1 -8.50 14.52 7.08
C MET A 1 -7.81 13.28 6.55
N SER A 2 -7.20 12.48 7.43
CA SER A 2 -6.53 11.25 7.02
C SER A 2 -7.53 10.22 6.51
N LYS A 3 -7.21 9.52 5.44
CA LYS A 3 -8.00 8.39 4.93
C LYS A 3 -7.74 7.09 5.67
N PHE A 4 -6.71 7.04 6.53
CA PHE A 4 -6.47 5.90 7.41
C PHE A 4 -7.27 6.05 8.70
N ARG A 5 -7.96 4.98 9.11
CA ARG A 5 -8.77 4.97 10.34
C ARG A 5 -7.97 4.64 11.59
N ASP A 6 -7.01 3.75 11.46
CA ASP A 6 -6.38 3.09 12.59
C ASP A 6 -4.88 3.34 12.60
N PRO A 7 -4.23 3.30 13.78
CA PRO A 7 -2.77 3.35 13.84
C PRO A 7 -2.16 2.06 13.29
N LEU A 8 -0.90 2.14 12.89
CA LEU A 8 -0.12 0.99 12.45
C LEU A 8 0.64 0.41 13.64
N HIS A 9 0.45 -0.88 13.90
CA HIS A 9 1.21 -1.65 14.88
C HIS A 9 1.94 -2.76 14.17
N VAL A 10 3.27 -2.79 14.27
CA VAL A 10 4.10 -3.83 13.65
C VAL A 10 5.07 -4.42 14.67
N LYS A 11 5.40 -5.68 14.47
CA LYS A 11 6.42 -6.41 15.20
C LYS A 11 7.59 -6.67 14.27
N VAL A 12 8.81 -6.37 14.72
CA VAL A 12 10.03 -6.74 13.98
C VAL A 12 10.26 -8.24 14.14
N LEU A 13 10.43 -8.96 13.04
CA LEU A 13 10.73 -10.39 13.08
C LEU A 13 12.22 -10.63 13.33
N ASP A 14 12.56 -11.86 13.72
CA ASP A 14 13.92 -12.21 14.15
C ASP A 14 14.99 -12.03 13.07
N ASP A 15 14.60 -12.04 11.79
CA ASP A 15 15.51 -11.79 10.68
C ASP A 15 15.91 -10.31 10.53
N GLY A 16 15.27 -9.40 11.27
CA GLY A 16 15.53 -7.96 11.21
C GLY A 16 15.14 -7.29 9.89
N LYS A 17 14.48 -8.01 8.99
CA LYS A 17 14.13 -7.54 7.64
C LYS A 17 12.64 -7.50 7.39
N HIS A 18 11.89 -8.38 8.05
CA HIS A 18 10.45 -8.49 7.90
C HIS A 18 9.73 -7.97 9.14
N TYR A 19 8.51 -7.50 8.92
CA TYR A 19 7.66 -6.90 9.92
C TYR A 19 6.27 -7.50 9.81
N GLU A 20 5.70 -7.88 10.95
CA GLU A 20 4.34 -8.44 10.99
C GLU A 20 3.36 -7.37 11.48
N VAL A 21 2.25 -7.21 10.77
CA VAL A 21 1.17 -6.32 11.18
C VAL A 21 0.43 -6.96 12.36
N LEU A 22 0.42 -6.29 13.51
CA LEU A 22 -0.17 -6.82 14.74
C LEU A 22 -1.67 -6.56 14.86
N GLN A 23 -2.18 -5.57 14.15
CA GLN A 23 -3.59 -5.20 14.19
C GLN A 23 -4.03 -4.77 12.79
N THR A 24 -5.14 -5.32 12.32
CA THR A 24 -5.74 -4.91 11.05
C THR A 24 -5.98 -3.42 11.04
N PHE A 25 -5.55 -2.73 9.98
CA PHE A 25 -5.86 -1.32 9.76
C PHE A 25 -6.54 -1.13 8.41
N THR A 26 -7.27 -0.03 8.29
CA THR A 26 -8.13 0.23 7.13
C THR A 26 -7.84 1.58 6.50
N TYR A 27 -8.17 1.67 5.22
CA TYR A 27 -7.99 2.87 4.41
C TYR A 27 -9.26 3.13 3.59
N TYR A 28 -9.75 4.37 3.62
CA TYR A 28 -10.90 4.76 2.80
C TYR A 28 -10.50 4.92 1.34
N LEU A 29 -11.17 4.17 0.48
CA LEU A 29 -10.98 4.30 -0.96
C LEU A 29 -11.75 5.52 -1.46
N TYR A 30 -11.06 6.42 -2.18
CA TYR A 30 -11.63 7.67 -2.70
C TYR A 30 -12.30 8.51 -1.60
N SER A 31 -13.42 9.16 -1.95
CA SER A 31 -14.25 9.94 -1.02
C SER A 31 -15.34 9.13 -0.35
N ASN A 32 -15.50 7.88 -0.74
CA ASN A 32 -16.51 6.99 -0.18
C ASN A 32 -15.99 6.36 1.11
N LYS A 33 -16.48 6.86 2.24
CA LYS A 33 -16.09 6.38 3.57
C LYS A 33 -16.54 4.95 3.87
N GLU A 34 -17.41 4.38 3.06
CA GLU A 34 -17.89 3.00 3.22
C GLU A 34 -16.99 2.00 2.47
N ALA A 35 -16.31 2.46 1.41
CA ALA A 35 -15.39 1.61 0.65
C ALA A 35 -14.03 1.56 1.33
N LEU A 36 -13.85 0.57 2.20
CA LEU A 36 -12.64 0.38 3.00
C LEU A 36 -11.79 -0.75 2.43
N LEU A 37 -10.51 -0.46 2.26
CA LEU A 37 -9.50 -1.49 2.06
C LEU A 37 -8.89 -1.85 3.41
N LYS A 38 -8.42 -3.09 3.54
CA LYS A 38 -7.81 -3.58 4.79
C LYS A 38 -6.43 -4.17 4.53
N VAL A 39 -5.56 -4.02 5.52
CA VAL A 39 -4.35 -4.81 5.68
C VAL A 39 -4.55 -5.65 6.93
N GLU A 40 -4.58 -6.96 6.75
CA GLU A 40 -4.97 -7.90 7.81
C GLU A 40 -3.86 -8.05 8.85
N GLN A 41 -4.27 -8.28 10.09
CA GLN A 41 -3.38 -8.77 11.14
C GLN A 41 -2.65 -10.02 10.64
N GLY A 42 -1.35 -10.09 10.88
CA GLY A 42 -0.50 -11.20 10.44
C GLY A 42 0.15 -10.98 9.08
N PHE A 43 -0.20 -9.90 8.36
CA PHE A 43 0.46 -9.59 7.10
C PHE A 43 1.94 -9.29 7.34
N ILE A 44 2.81 -9.91 6.52
CA ILE A 44 4.26 -9.73 6.60
C ILE A 44 4.69 -8.76 5.48
N THR A 45 5.40 -7.71 5.87
CA THR A 45 5.93 -6.70 4.96
C THR A 45 7.43 -6.53 5.17
N ASP A 46 8.16 -6.20 4.12
CA ASP A 46 9.58 -5.85 4.18
C ASP A 46 9.85 -4.36 3.89
N PHE A 47 8.79 -3.57 3.74
CA PHE A 47 8.84 -2.16 3.33
C PHE A 47 9.60 -1.94 2.01
N ALA A 48 9.54 -2.89 1.09
CA ALA A 48 10.25 -2.84 -0.19
C ALA A 48 9.85 -1.64 -1.07
N SER A 49 8.73 -0.98 -0.76
CA SER A 49 8.31 0.26 -1.42
C SER A 49 9.30 1.40 -1.22
N VAL A 50 10.16 1.32 -0.20
CA VAL A 50 11.28 2.25 0.00
C VAL A 50 12.57 1.48 -0.23
N PRO A 51 13.23 1.63 -1.40
CA PRO A 51 14.48 0.92 -1.67
C PRO A 51 15.53 1.22 -0.60
N ARG A 52 16.27 0.18 -0.19
CA ARG A 52 17.26 0.29 0.89
C ARG A 52 18.34 1.35 0.63
N VAL A 53 18.69 1.58 -0.64
CA VAL A 53 19.63 2.61 -1.05
C VAL A 53 19.20 4.02 -0.61
N PHE A 54 17.90 4.24 -0.41
CA PHE A 54 17.34 5.51 0.04
C PHE A 54 17.09 5.60 1.55
N TRP A 55 17.37 4.54 2.33
CA TRP A 55 17.04 4.52 3.75
C TRP A 55 17.79 5.57 4.58
N SER A 56 18.94 6.03 4.10
CA SER A 56 19.66 7.13 4.76
C SER A 56 18.92 8.48 4.64
N ILE A 57 18.12 8.64 3.58
CA ILE A 57 17.32 9.85 3.31
C ILE A 57 15.86 9.63 3.68
N TYR A 58 15.32 8.47 3.30
CA TYR A 58 13.95 8.06 3.54
C TYR A 58 13.94 6.74 4.30
N PRO A 59 14.08 6.74 5.64
CA PRO A 59 14.03 5.51 6.42
C PRO A 59 12.67 4.83 6.27
N PRO A 60 12.58 3.49 6.46
CA PRO A 60 11.32 2.76 6.31
C PRO A 60 10.24 3.22 7.29
N PHE A 61 10.64 3.85 8.40
CA PHE A 61 9.72 4.40 9.39
C PHE A 61 9.62 5.92 9.23
N GLY A 62 8.45 6.39 8.87
CA GLY A 62 8.15 7.80 8.67
C GLY A 62 6.66 8.00 8.44
N ARG A 63 6.25 9.19 8.00
CA ARG A 63 4.85 9.48 7.72
C ARG A 63 4.24 8.55 6.68
N TYR A 64 5.04 8.10 5.73
CA TYR A 64 4.60 7.25 4.62
C TYR A 64 4.58 5.75 4.97
N THR A 65 4.90 5.34 6.20
CA THR A 65 5.00 3.92 6.56
C THR A 65 3.70 3.16 6.34
N LYS A 66 2.56 3.71 6.76
CA LYS A 66 1.24 3.11 6.51
C LYS A 66 0.97 2.95 5.02
N CYS A 67 1.34 3.97 4.23
CA CYS A 67 1.17 3.95 2.78
C CYS A 67 2.01 2.82 2.15
N ALA A 68 3.23 2.65 2.62
CA ALA A 68 4.12 1.58 2.16
C ALA A 68 3.57 0.19 2.48
N VAL A 69 3.04 -0.01 3.68
CA VAL A 69 2.43 -1.29 4.07
C VAL A 69 1.18 -1.59 3.23
N LEU A 70 0.31 -0.60 3.03
CA LEU A 70 -0.86 -0.74 2.16
C LEU A 70 -0.44 -1.08 0.72
N HIS A 71 0.57 -0.39 0.21
CA HIS A 71 1.12 -0.66 -1.12
C HIS A 71 1.66 -2.09 -1.22
N ASP A 72 2.43 -2.55 -0.24
CA ASP A 72 2.96 -3.91 -0.21
C ASP A 72 1.84 -4.95 -0.22
N ARG A 73 0.76 -4.72 0.54
CA ARG A 73 -0.41 -5.61 0.55
C ARG A 73 -1.06 -5.69 -0.84
N LEU A 74 -1.21 -4.57 -1.51
CA LEU A 74 -1.77 -4.55 -2.88
C LEU A 74 -0.82 -5.18 -3.90
N CYS A 75 0.49 -5.05 -3.72
CA CYS A 75 1.47 -5.72 -4.57
C CYS A 75 1.40 -7.25 -4.41
N VAL A 76 1.24 -7.74 -3.19
CA VAL A 76 1.04 -9.18 -2.93
C VAL A 76 -0.26 -9.64 -3.58
N ALA A 77 -1.33 -8.86 -3.47
CA ALA A 77 -2.61 -9.16 -4.12
C ALA A 77 -2.46 -9.24 -5.65
N PHE A 78 -1.71 -8.32 -6.25
CA PHE A 78 -1.40 -8.36 -7.68
C PHE A 78 -0.67 -9.65 -8.06
N LEU A 79 0.36 -10.02 -7.31
CA LEU A 79 1.15 -11.24 -7.58
C LEU A 79 0.33 -12.51 -7.42
N ASN A 80 -0.58 -12.55 -6.46
CA ASN A 80 -1.45 -13.68 -6.18
C ASN A 80 -2.73 -13.69 -7.02
N LYS A 81 -2.89 -12.72 -7.92
CA LYS A 81 -4.10 -12.55 -8.76
C LYS A 81 -5.37 -12.46 -7.93
N GLU A 82 -5.31 -11.71 -6.83
CA GLU A 82 -6.47 -11.44 -5.99
C GLU A 82 -7.37 -10.37 -6.63
N LEU A 83 -8.64 -10.42 -6.29
CA LEU A 83 -9.62 -9.41 -6.68
C LEU A 83 -9.63 -8.26 -5.67
N TRP A 84 -10.14 -7.09 -6.07
CA TRP A 84 -10.40 -6.00 -5.15
C TRP A 84 -11.32 -6.43 -3.99
N ASN A 85 -12.21 -7.40 -4.26
CA ASN A 85 -13.08 -8.00 -3.25
C ASN A 85 -12.30 -8.58 -2.06
N ASP A 86 -11.13 -9.17 -2.33
CA ASP A 86 -10.33 -9.88 -1.33
C ASP A 86 -9.62 -8.92 -0.37
N VAL A 87 -9.36 -7.69 -0.79
CA VAL A 87 -8.72 -6.65 0.05
C VAL A 87 -9.72 -5.66 0.62
N ALA A 88 -10.98 -5.77 0.27
CA ALA A 88 -12.05 -4.92 0.80
C ALA A 88 -12.58 -5.45 2.14
N VAL A 89 -12.95 -4.54 3.04
CA VAL A 89 -13.64 -4.90 4.28
C VAL A 89 -15.03 -5.44 3.94
N ASP A 90 -15.74 -4.77 3.05
CA ASP A 90 -17.04 -5.19 2.54
C ASP A 90 -17.05 -5.04 1.01
N LYS A 91 -17.06 -6.16 0.31
CA LYS A 91 -17.05 -6.19 -1.16
C LYS A 91 -18.23 -5.44 -1.78
N ASP A 92 -19.39 -5.44 -1.11
CA ASP A 92 -20.60 -4.82 -1.62
C ASP A 92 -20.54 -3.28 -1.55
N LYS A 93 -19.62 -2.74 -0.76
CA LYS A 93 -19.37 -1.30 -0.64
C LYS A 93 -18.33 -0.78 -1.62
N LEU A 94 -17.64 -1.65 -2.34
CA LEU A 94 -16.69 -1.24 -3.36
C LEU A 94 -17.41 -0.53 -4.52
N PRO A 95 -16.75 0.46 -5.18
CA PRO A 95 -17.25 0.97 -6.44
C PRO A 95 -17.47 -0.16 -7.46
N VAL A 96 -18.55 -0.10 -8.21
CA VAL A 96 -18.93 -1.15 -9.18
C VAL A 96 -17.78 -1.45 -10.14
N VAL A 97 -17.01 -0.44 -10.52
CA VAL A 97 -15.87 -0.58 -11.44
C VAL A 97 -14.74 -1.44 -10.89
N LEU A 98 -14.69 -1.65 -9.58
CA LEU A 98 -13.66 -2.47 -8.92
C LEU A 98 -14.18 -3.86 -8.54
N GLN A 99 -15.48 -4.04 -8.43
CA GLN A 99 -16.07 -5.32 -8.02
C GLN A 99 -15.73 -6.43 -9.03
N ASN A 100 -15.30 -7.59 -8.52
CA ASN A 100 -14.96 -8.77 -9.30
C ASN A 100 -13.83 -8.54 -10.32
N ARG A 101 -12.95 -7.56 -10.07
CA ARG A 101 -11.84 -7.22 -10.94
C ARG A 101 -10.50 -7.48 -10.25
N PHE A 102 -9.53 -7.97 -11.00
CA PHE A 102 -8.17 -8.17 -10.52
C PHE A 102 -7.49 -6.83 -10.20
N ILE A 103 -6.66 -6.83 -9.17
CA ILE A 103 -5.83 -5.69 -8.81
C ILE A 103 -4.66 -5.62 -9.80
N ARG A 104 -4.45 -4.44 -10.39
CA ARG A 104 -3.32 -4.18 -11.30
C ARG A 104 -2.19 -3.51 -10.53
N ARG A 105 -0.95 -3.78 -10.93
CA ARG A 105 0.23 -3.16 -10.29
C ARG A 105 0.18 -1.63 -10.37
N TYR A 106 -0.21 -1.12 -11.52
CA TYR A 106 -0.37 0.33 -11.72
C TYR A 106 -1.33 0.95 -10.69
N GLU A 107 -2.42 0.27 -10.43
CA GLU A 107 -3.42 0.75 -9.45
C GLU A 107 -2.86 0.75 -8.02
N ALA A 108 -2.07 -0.26 -7.65
CA ALA A 108 -1.37 -0.29 -6.37
C ALA A 108 -0.43 0.91 -6.22
N ASP A 109 0.34 1.20 -7.27
CA ASP A 109 1.28 2.32 -7.27
C ASP A 109 0.56 3.68 -7.22
N GLN A 110 -0.57 3.84 -7.94
CA GLN A 110 -1.40 5.04 -7.88
C GLN A 110 -1.97 5.24 -6.48
N LEU A 111 -2.44 4.18 -5.86
CA LEU A 111 -2.99 4.26 -4.51
C LEU A 111 -1.91 4.61 -3.48
N PHE A 112 -0.69 4.15 -3.68
CA PHE A 112 0.46 4.57 -2.87
C PHE A 112 0.64 6.09 -2.93
N LEU A 113 0.66 6.66 -4.13
CA LEU A 113 0.76 8.11 -4.32
C LEU A 113 -0.40 8.86 -3.65
N GLU A 114 -1.62 8.41 -3.88
CA GLU A 114 -2.82 9.04 -3.31
C GLU A 114 -2.86 8.98 -1.79
N SER A 115 -2.47 7.85 -1.22
CA SER A 115 -2.43 7.68 0.24
C SER A 115 -1.38 8.59 0.87
N MET A 116 -0.23 8.77 0.21
CA MET A 116 0.78 9.72 0.67
C MET A 116 0.28 11.17 0.62
N LYS A 117 -0.47 11.54 -0.42
CA LYS A 117 -1.13 12.86 -0.48
C LYS A 117 -2.12 13.05 0.66
N ALA A 118 -2.92 12.03 0.96
CA ALA A 118 -3.94 12.09 1.99
C ALA A 118 -3.39 12.34 3.39
N ILE A 119 -2.18 11.85 3.69
CA ILE A 119 -1.51 12.07 4.98
C ILE A 119 -0.47 13.19 4.93
N LYS A 120 -0.50 13.99 3.86
CA LYS A 120 0.33 15.19 3.67
C LYS A 120 1.84 14.91 3.68
N VAL A 121 2.26 13.81 3.07
CA VAL A 121 3.67 13.56 2.80
C VAL A 121 4.15 14.64 1.83
N ASN A 122 5.34 15.17 2.09
CA ASN A 122 5.99 16.19 1.27
C ASN A 122 5.97 15.81 -0.22
N ALA A 123 5.68 16.79 -1.09
CA ALA A 123 5.53 16.57 -2.53
C ALA A 123 6.77 15.96 -3.17
N PHE A 124 7.96 16.41 -2.79
CA PHE A 124 9.22 15.87 -3.31
C PHE A 124 9.38 14.41 -2.90
N THR A 125 9.19 14.10 -1.63
CA THR A 125 9.30 12.73 -1.08
C THR A 125 8.33 11.77 -1.78
N ARG A 126 7.06 12.14 -1.88
CA ARG A 126 6.07 11.26 -2.52
C ARG A 126 6.33 11.05 -4.01
N CYS A 127 6.85 12.07 -4.70
CA CYS A 127 7.22 11.92 -6.11
C CYS A 127 8.40 10.97 -6.30
N VAL A 128 9.42 11.07 -5.44
CA VAL A 128 10.58 10.18 -5.48
C VAL A 128 10.15 8.73 -5.20
N LEU A 129 9.38 8.50 -4.14
CA LEU A 129 8.93 7.15 -3.77
C LEU A 129 8.01 6.57 -4.84
N TYR A 130 7.08 7.36 -5.38
CA TYR A 130 6.21 6.92 -6.46
C TYR A 130 7.01 6.56 -7.72
N ALA A 131 7.98 7.40 -8.10
CA ALA A 131 8.84 7.12 -9.25
C ALA A 131 9.60 5.81 -9.08
N CYS A 132 10.12 5.54 -7.87
CA CYS A 132 10.83 4.30 -7.57
C CYS A 132 9.95 3.06 -7.78
N VAL A 133 8.73 3.06 -7.25
CA VAL A 133 7.84 1.91 -7.41
C VAL A 133 7.36 1.74 -8.85
N ARG A 134 7.14 2.83 -9.58
CA ARG A 134 6.76 2.77 -10.99
C ARG A 134 7.88 2.24 -11.88
N VAL A 135 9.08 2.76 -11.71
CA VAL A 135 10.25 2.30 -12.49
C VAL A 135 10.48 0.81 -12.24
N TYR A 136 10.48 0.38 -10.97
CA TYR A 136 10.61 -1.03 -10.62
C TYR A 136 9.52 -1.89 -11.29
N ALA A 137 8.27 -1.46 -11.21
CA ALA A 137 7.15 -2.21 -11.79
C ALA A 137 7.25 -2.32 -13.31
N ILE A 138 7.63 -1.24 -14.00
CA ILE A 138 7.80 -1.22 -15.46
C ILE A 138 8.91 -2.18 -15.87
N PHE A 139 10.05 -2.15 -15.19
CA PHE A 139 11.16 -3.05 -15.51
C PHE A 139 10.82 -4.51 -15.27
N LYS A 140 10.10 -4.81 -14.20
CA LYS A 140 9.81 -6.20 -13.81
C LYS A 140 8.58 -6.79 -14.50
N TYR A 141 7.54 -5.99 -14.69
CA TYR A 141 6.23 -6.46 -15.17
C TYR A 141 5.78 -5.83 -16.49
N GLY A 142 6.47 -4.79 -16.97
CA GLY A 142 6.11 -4.06 -18.18
C GLY A 142 5.10 -2.94 -17.91
N PHE A 143 4.85 -2.12 -18.96
CA PHE A 143 3.97 -0.95 -18.87
C PHE A 143 2.50 -1.28 -18.62
N LYS A 144 2.08 -2.50 -18.96
CA LYS A 144 0.66 -2.92 -18.85
C LYS A 144 0.28 -3.51 -17.49
N ALA A 145 1.24 -3.68 -16.61
CA ALA A 145 1.01 -4.30 -15.31
C ALA A 145 0.27 -3.39 -14.32
#